data_bbf1cd3cbf16fcc3be5c29fe95c26fe2
#
_entry.id   bbf1cd3cbf16fcc3be5c29fe95c26fe2
#
_cell.length_a   1.000
_cell.length_b   1.000
_cell.length_c   1.000
_cell.angle_alpha   90.00
_cell.angle_beta   90.00
_cell.angle_gamma   90.00
#
_symmetry.space_group_name_H-M   'P 1'
#
loop_
_entity.id
_entity.type
_entity.pdbx_description
1 polymer ?
#
loop_
_entity_poly.entity_id
_entity_poly.type
_entity_poly.pdbx_seq_one_letter_code
_entity_poly.pdbx_strand_id
1 'polypeptide(L)'
;MNKRSSATFSPAIVGYFVFGTILLGCVASLPWTMARVEVAGNAPVRRYEAGNLDLSLLAPSWWEDSQGIQDRIEVQRSADAYVPSRILGTDRLGRDVFARCLLGGAVSLLVGLSAALVAVGFGTLYGTTSAACGGRMDNIMMRAVDVMYGLPSMLLVVMFAVAAEGILERVGIERTGSGRQIFDLLILLLAIGATSWLTVARVIRGQVLSLRGQLFMEACRAVGVGPWRQFRLHYLPNVIAPIAVYAALAVPAAILAESFLSFLGIGVREPLPSWGNLAAEGLSEVNTIRSRWWLLLWPCLSIALTLLALNFVGDALRRAVDPASRGRSATA
;
A
#
# COMPACT_ATOMS: atom_id res chain seq x y z
N MET A 1 -30.95 -38.62 3.47
CA MET A 1 -29.64 -38.20 4.04
C MET A 1 -29.41 -36.72 3.75
N ASN A 2 -29.60 -35.90 4.76
CA ASN A 2 -29.72 -34.45 4.64
C ASN A 2 -28.33 -33.84 4.52
N LYS A 3 -27.88 -33.39 3.31
CA LYS A 3 -26.69 -32.59 3.16
C LYS A 3 -27.02 -31.19 3.72
N ARG A 4 -26.65 -30.97 4.97
CA ARG A 4 -26.56 -29.63 5.53
C ARG A 4 -25.59 -28.83 4.64
N SER A 5 -26.14 -27.91 3.85
CA SER A 5 -25.35 -26.86 3.21
C SER A 5 -24.77 -26.00 4.34
N SER A 6 -23.56 -26.34 4.78
CA SER A 6 -22.75 -25.39 5.52
C SER A 6 -22.56 -24.19 4.60
N ALA A 7 -23.12 -23.07 4.95
CA ALA A 7 -22.85 -21.79 4.33
C ALA A 7 -21.39 -21.46 4.57
N THR A 8 -20.50 -22.05 3.76
CA THR A 8 -19.09 -21.68 3.73
C THR A 8 -19.04 -20.29 3.13
N PHE A 9 -18.84 -19.29 3.98
CA PHE A 9 -18.57 -17.91 3.54
C PHE A 9 -17.49 -17.98 2.46
N SER A 10 -17.81 -17.51 1.26
CA SER A 10 -16.83 -17.46 0.19
C SER A 10 -15.61 -16.65 0.67
N PRO A 11 -14.37 -17.16 0.56
CA PRO A 11 -13.17 -16.42 0.98
C PRO A 11 -13.11 -15.02 0.40
N ALA A 12 -13.70 -14.82 -0.78
CA ALA A 12 -13.86 -13.52 -1.43
C ALA A 12 -14.67 -12.54 -0.57
N ILE A 13 -15.83 -12.98 -0.03
CA ILE A 13 -16.68 -12.11 0.80
C ILE A 13 -15.93 -11.68 2.05
N VAL A 14 -15.20 -12.61 2.68
CA VAL A 14 -14.35 -12.31 3.84
C VAL A 14 -13.28 -11.29 3.47
N GLY A 15 -12.60 -11.47 2.32
CA GLY A 15 -11.59 -10.53 1.83
C GLY A 15 -12.14 -9.12 1.60
N TYR A 16 -13.26 -9.01 0.89
CA TYR A 16 -13.92 -7.70 0.66
C TYR A 16 -14.37 -7.04 1.97
N PHE A 17 -14.93 -7.81 2.90
CA PHE A 17 -15.38 -7.29 4.18
C PHE A 17 -14.22 -6.79 5.03
N VAL A 18 -13.17 -7.60 5.20
CA VAL A 18 -11.99 -7.24 6.00
C VAL A 18 -11.27 -6.04 5.39
N PHE A 19 -10.99 -6.06 4.08
CA PHE A 19 -10.34 -4.93 3.41
C PHE A 19 -11.19 -3.66 3.48
N GLY A 20 -12.48 -3.78 3.22
CA GLY A 20 -13.42 -2.65 3.31
C GLY A 20 -13.49 -2.05 4.71
N THR A 21 -13.49 -2.88 5.75
CA THR A 21 -13.49 -2.43 7.16
C THR A 21 -12.19 -1.69 7.49
N ILE A 22 -11.03 -2.24 7.10
CA ILE A 22 -9.73 -1.58 7.32
C ILE A 22 -9.67 -0.25 6.58
N LEU A 23 -10.01 -0.23 5.30
CA LEU A 23 -10.00 0.97 4.46
C LEU A 23 -10.93 2.04 5.02
N LEU A 24 -12.17 1.68 5.33
CA LEU A 24 -13.16 2.60 5.91
C LEU A 24 -12.71 3.09 7.29
N GLY A 25 -12.18 2.22 8.14
CA GLY A 25 -11.65 2.60 9.44
C GLY A 25 -10.50 3.62 9.33
N CYS A 26 -9.54 3.37 8.46
CA CYS A 26 -8.43 4.29 8.22
C CYS A 26 -8.89 5.63 7.62
N VAL A 27 -9.77 5.61 6.62
CA VAL A 27 -10.25 6.85 5.95
C VAL A 27 -11.21 7.63 6.85
N ALA A 28 -12.17 6.97 7.48
CA ALA A 28 -13.13 7.62 8.35
C ALA A 28 -12.48 8.22 9.61
N SER A 29 -11.34 7.68 10.05
CA SER A 29 -10.61 8.20 11.20
C SER A 29 -9.79 9.46 10.88
N LEU A 30 -9.57 9.82 9.60
CA LEU A 30 -8.73 10.96 9.21
C LEU A 30 -9.13 12.29 9.88
N PRO A 31 -10.41 12.68 9.95
CA PRO A 31 -10.77 13.92 10.64
C PRO A 31 -10.40 13.90 12.12
N TRP A 32 -10.51 12.74 12.78
CA TRP A 32 -10.17 12.57 14.19
C TRP A 32 -8.66 12.50 14.42
N THR A 33 -7.91 11.76 13.61
CA THR A 33 -6.46 11.61 13.74
C THR A 33 -5.72 12.89 13.40
N MET A 34 -6.24 13.66 12.43
CA MET A 34 -5.67 14.95 12.01
C MET A 34 -6.19 16.15 12.82
N ALA A 35 -7.18 15.97 13.69
CA ALA A 35 -7.66 17.03 14.56
C ALA A 35 -6.52 17.58 15.43
N ARG A 36 -6.51 18.90 15.60
CA ARG A 36 -5.56 19.57 16.50
C ARG A 36 -6.00 19.39 17.95
N VAL A 37 -5.07 19.05 18.80
CA VAL A 37 -5.24 18.92 20.25
C VAL A 37 -4.28 19.86 20.96
N GLU A 38 -4.72 20.41 22.06
CA GLU A 38 -3.88 21.26 22.92
C GLU A 38 -2.95 20.34 23.73
N VAL A 39 -1.68 20.70 23.75
CA VAL A 39 -0.66 20.06 24.58
C VAL A 39 -0.13 21.15 25.49
N ALA A 40 -0.16 20.93 26.80
CA ALA A 40 0.18 21.95 27.79
C ALA A 40 1.47 22.70 27.46
N GLY A 41 1.39 24.03 27.38
CA GLY A 41 2.52 24.89 27.11
C GLY A 41 3.03 24.96 25.66
N ASN A 42 2.42 24.25 24.73
CA ASN A 42 2.80 24.21 23.32
C ASN A 42 1.68 24.66 22.38
N ALA A 43 2.03 25.02 21.14
CA ALA A 43 1.05 25.27 20.09
C ALA A 43 0.24 23.99 19.81
N PRO A 44 -1.05 24.08 19.42
CA PRO A 44 -1.89 22.93 19.11
C PRO A 44 -1.25 22.08 18.03
N VAL A 45 -1.03 20.79 18.32
CA VAL A 45 -0.45 19.80 17.41
C VAL A 45 -1.51 18.80 16.96
N ARG A 46 -1.24 18.07 15.87
CA ARG A 46 -2.16 17.03 15.39
C ARG A 46 -2.18 15.87 16.38
N ARG A 47 -3.35 15.22 16.54
CA ARG A 47 -3.53 14.14 17.52
C ARG A 47 -2.51 13.01 17.40
N TYR A 48 -2.14 12.60 16.19
CA TYR A 48 -1.15 11.55 15.96
C TYR A 48 0.29 11.95 16.32
N GLU A 49 0.57 13.26 16.44
CA GLU A 49 1.84 13.83 16.88
C GLU A 49 1.83 14.14 18.37
N ALA A 50 0.62 14.35 18.94
CA ALA A 50 0.47 14.71 20.33
C ALA A 50 0.97 13.59 21.24
N GLY A 51 1.97 13.89 22.07
CA GLY A 51 2.56 12.96 23.00
C GLY A 51 2.75 13.58 24.37
N ASN A 52 2.88 12.72 25.39
CA ASN A 52 3.21 13.10 26.74
C ASN A 52 4.28 12.12 27.26
N LEU A 53 5.51 12.62 27.45
CA LEU A 53 6.66 11.81 27.85
C LEU A 53 6.47 11.10 29.19
N ASP A 54 5.72 11.71 30.12
CA ASP A 54 5.40 11.10 31.42
C ASP A 54 4.47 9.89 31.27
N LEU A 55 3.74 9.80 30.14
CA LEU A 55 2.86 8.68 29.80
C LEU A 55 3.44 7.80 28.68
N SER A 56 4.77 7.83 28.50
CA SER A 56 5.46 7.01 27.50
C SER A 56 5.42 5.52 27.81
N LEU A 57 5.31 4.70 26.76
CA LEU A 57 5.43 3.24 26.82
C LEU A 57 4.44 2.56 27.78
N LEU A 58 3.27 3.14 27.92
CA LEU A 58 2.18 2.52 28.69
C LEU A 58 1.52 1.41 27.87
N ALA A 59 1.23 0.32 28.55
CA ALA A 59 0.47 -0.79 27.98
C ALA A 59 -0.97 -0.38 27.63
N PRO A 60 -1.64 -1.13 26.73
CA PRO A 60 -3.08 -0.96 26.52
C PRO A 60 -3.86 -1.03 27.83
N SER A 61 -4.88 -0.19 27.98
CA SER A 61 -5.68 -0.09 29.21
C SER A 61 -6.38 -1.39 29.60
N TRP A 62 -6.68 -2.24 28.63
CA TRP A 62 -7.30 -3.56 28.82
C TRP A 62 -6.30 -4.66 29.18
N TRP A 63 -4.99 -4.43 29.03
CA TRP A 63 -3.93 -5.39 29.35
C TRP A 63 -3.32 -5.13 30.73
N GLU A 64 -2.93 -3.90 31.00
CA GLU A 64 -2.31 -3.52 32.27
C GLU A 64 -2.82 -2.15 32.72
N ASP A 65 -3.39 -2.12 33.90
CA ASP A 65 -3.97 -0.92 34.49
C ASP A 65 -3.70 -0.90 36.02
N SER A 66 -2.41 -0.81 36.36
CA SER A 66 -1.98 -0.74 37.77
C SER A 66 -2.27 0.62 38.39
N GLN A 67 -2.40 0.66 39.75
CA GLN A 67 -2.62 1.91 40.47
C GLN A 67 -1.55 2.96 40.16
N GLY A 68 -0.28 2.57 40.06
CA GLY A 68 0.80 3.49 39.69
C GLY A 68 0.66 4.10 38.26
N ILE A 69 0.01 3.42 37.34
CA ILE A 69 -0.33 3.98 36.03
C ILE A 69 -1.48 4.97 36.15
N GLN A 70 -2.49 4.63 36.91
CA GLN A 70 -3.64 5.52 37.18
C GLN A 70 -3.21 6.81 37.89
N ASP A 71 -2.34 6.71 38.89
CA ASP A 71 -1.79 7.89 39.61
C ASP A 71 -1.03 8.80 38.64
N ARG A 72 -0.20 8.24 37.73
CA ARG A 72 0.49 9.03 36.71
C ARG A 72 -0.48 9.74 35.76
N ILE A 73 -1.53 9.06 35.33
CA ILE A 73 -2.56 9.64 34.46
C ILE A 73 -3.30 10.76 35.16
N GLU A 74 -3.66 10.57 36.44
CA GLU A 74 -4.38 11.56 37.24
C GLU A 74 -3.55 12.83 37.49
N VAL A 75 -2.25 12.67 37.76
CA VAL A 75 -1.31 13.80 37.87
C VAL A 75 -1.27 14.60 36.57
N GLN A 76 -1.19 13.93 35.40
CA GLN A 76 -1.18 14.61 34.11
C GLN A 76 -2.53 15.26 33.78
N ARG A 77 -3.63 14.63 34.19
CA ARG A 77 -4.98 15.19 34.02
C ARG A 77 -5.19 16.42 34.90
N SER A 78 -4.72 16.40 36.14
CA SER A 78 -4.82 17.54 37.06
C SER A 78 -3.90 18.71 36.61
N ALA A 79 -2.84 18.43 35.86
CA ALA A 79 -1.96 19.43 35.25
C ALA A 79 -2.49 19.96 33.91
N ASP A 80 -3.72 19.60 33.52
CA ASP A 80 -4.33 19.94 32.21
C ASP A 80 -3.46 19.52 31.01
N ALA A 81 -2.66 18.47 31.18
CA ALA A 81 -1.79 17.94 30.16
C ALA A 81 -2.53 16.95 29.25
N TYR A 82 -2.06 16.81 28.01
CA TYR A 82 -2.62 15.85 27.06
C TYR A 82 -2.48 14.40 27.57
N VAL A 83 -3.61 13.68 27.61
CA VAL A 83 -3.67 12.27 27.99
C VAL A 83 -4.11 11.44 26.78
N PRO A 84 -3.25 10.54 26.25
CA PRO A 84 -3.58 9.67 25.10
C PRO A 84 -4.64 8.63 25.47
N SER A 85 -5.38 8.12 24.46
CA SER A 85 -6.50 7.19 24.69
C SER A 85 -6.08 5.80 25.19
N ARG A 86 -4.85 5.36 25.01
CA ARG A 86 -4.29 4.07 25.44
C ARG A 86 -5.06 2.81 24.98
N ILE A 87 -5.89 2.91 23.92
CA ILE A 87 -6.60 1.71 23.41
C ILE A 87 -5.60 0.64 22.96
N LEU A 88 -4.56 1.02 22.22
CA LEU A 88 -3.48 0.14 21.80
C LEU A 88 -2.15 0.41 22.52
N GLY A 89 -2.18 1.22 23.60
CA GLY A 89 -1.02 1.66 24.34
C GLY A 89 -0.42 2.97 23.81
N THR A 90 0.75 3.35 24.37
CA THR A 90 1.51 4.54 23.98
C THR A 90 2.91 4.17 23.52
N ASP A 91 3.48 5.00 22.62
CA ASP A 91 4.83 4.84 22.10
C ASP A 91 5.90 5.47 23.01
N ARG A 92 7.15 5.54 22.52
CA ARG A 92 8.29 6.14 23.25
C ARG A 92 8.08 7.61 23.61
N LEU A 93 7.34 8.35 22.79
CA LEU A 93 7.05 9.77 23.01
C LEU A 93 5.71 9.98 23.72
N GLY A 94 5.06 8.89 24.21
CA GLY A 94 3.76 8.95 24.83
C GLY A 94 2.63 9.31 23.86
N ARG A 95 2.82 9.06 22.56
CA ARG A 95 1.79 9.27 21.52
C ARG A 95 0.83 8.08 21.49
N ASP A 96 -0.41 8.33 21.09
CA ASP A 96 -1.45 7.29 20.96
C ASP A 96 -1.17 6.35 19.78
N VAL A 97 -0.85 5.09 20.09
CA VAL A 97 -0.57 4.06 19.07
C VAL A 97 -1.80 3.78 18.20
N PHE A 98 -3.02 3.89 18.76
CA PHE A 98 -4.25 3.67 17.97
C PHE A 98 -4.42 4.74 16.89
N ALA A 99 -4.27 6.02 17.25
CA ALA A 99 -4.34 7.12 16.29
C ALA A 99 -3.25 6.99 15.21
N ARG A 100 -2.02 6.61 15.61
CA ARG A 100 -0.89 6.40 14.69
C ARG A 100 -1.10 5.19 13.77
N CYS A 101 -1.65 4.07 14.27
CA CYS A 101 -1.97 2.90 13.44
C CYS A 101 -3.06 3.19 12.40
N LEU A 102 -4.10 3.96 12.76
CA LEU A 102 -5.15 4.34 11.82
C LEU A 102 -4.63 5.27 10.72
N LEU A 103 -3.91 6.32 11.08
CA LEU A 103 -3.31 7.23 10.10
C LEU A 103 -2.23 6.53 9.28
N GLY A 104 -1.38 5.73 9.93
CA GLY A 104 -0.34 4.94 9.26
C GLY A 104 -0.94 3.99 8.22
N GLY A 105 -2.10 3.39 8.52
CA GLY A 105 -2.85 2.60 7.57
C GLY A 105 -3.35 3.41 6.37
N ALA A 106 -3.88 4.60 6.61
CA ALA A 106 -4.29 5.48 5.50
C ALA A 106 -3.11 5.84 4.59
N VAL A 107 -1.93 6.12 5.18
CA VAL A 107 -0.70 6.44 4.43
C VAL A 107 -0.20 5.23 3.64
N SER A 108 -0.05 4.06 4.29
CA SER A 108 0.43 2.84 3.61
C SER A 108 -0.52 2.39 2.49
N LEU A 109 -1.85 2.47 2.71
CA LEU A 109 -2.85 2.17 1.69
C LEU A 109 -2.80 3.17 0.53
N LEU A 110 -2.67 4.47 0.83
CA LEU A 110 -2.57 5.52 -0.20
C LEU A 110 -1.35 5.28 -1.09
N VAL A 111 -0.17 5.07 -0.49
CA VAL A 111 1.07 4.82 -1.26
C VAL A 111 0.95 3.53 -2.07
N GLY A 112 0.50 2.43 -1.45
CA GLY A 112 0.37 1.13 -2.12
C GLY A 112 -0.61 1.17 -3.29
N LEU A 113 -1.81 1.74 -3.10
CA LEU A 113 -2.82 1.88 -4.16
C LEU A 113 -2.35 2.79 -5.28
N SER A 114 -1.75 3.93 -4.95
CA SER A 114 -1.26 4.90 -5.95
C SER A 114 -0.08 4.33 -6.75
N ALA A 115 0.87 3.65 -6.10
CA ALA A 115 1.98 2.99 -6.78
C ALA A 115 1.50 1.87 -7.72
N ALA A 116 0.50 1.10 -7.30
CA ALA A 116 -0.11 0.07 -8.15
C ALA A 116 -0.82 0.68 -9.36
N LEU A 117 -1.54 1.80 -9.19
CA LEU A 117 -2.18 2.52 -10.30
C LEU A 117 -1.15 3.02 -11.33
N VAL A 118 -0.06 3.61 -10.85
CA VAL A 118 1.05 4.05 -11.72
C VAL A 118 1.66 2.85 -12.47
N ALA A 119 1.94 1.76 -11.75
CA ALA A 119 2.52 0.54 -12.32
C ALA A 119 1.61 -0.07 -13.39
N VAL A 120 0.31 -0.18 -13.12
CA VAL A 120 -0.68 -0.73 -14.04
C VAL A 120 -0.87 0.19 -15.24
N GLY A 121 -1.02 1.49 -15.03
CA GLY A 121 -1.21 2.47 -16.11
C GLY A 121 -0.02 2.51 -17.05
N PHE A 122 1.19 2.73 -16.51
CA PHE A 122 2.42 2.80 -17.32
C PHE A 122 2.77 1.44 -17.94
N GLY A 123 2.66 0.34 -17.18
CA GLY A 123 2.93 -1.00 -17.66
C GLY A 123 1.99 -1.41 -18.79
N THR A 124 0.70 -1.08 -18.70
CA THR A 124 -0.28 -1.33 -19.76
C THR A 124 0.06 -0.55 -21.03
N LEU A 125 0.34 0.74 -20.89
CA LEU A 125 0.70 1.59 -22.03
C LEU A 125 1.99 1.09 -22.69
N TYR A 126 3.03 0.83 -21.91
CA TYR A 126 4.32 0.34 -22.41
C TYR A 126 4.20 -1.03 -23.09
N GLY A 127 3.57 -2.00 -22.42
CA GLY A 127 3.40 -3.35 -22.97
C GLY A 127 2.56 -3.38 -24.24
N THR A 128 1.49 -2.59 -24.29
CA THR A 128 0.65 -2.48 -25.48
C THR A 128 1.40 -1.81 -26.64
N THR A 129 2.13 -0.72 -26.38
CA THR A 129 2.93 -0.02 -27.38
C THR A 129 4.01 -0.94 -27.95
N SER A 130 4.74 -1.66 -27.09
CA SER A 130 5.74 -2.65 -27.49
C SER A 130 5.15 -3.70 -28.44
N ALA A 131 4.05 -4.35 -28.03
CA ALA A 131 3.39 -5.36 -28.84
C ALA A 131 2.80 -4.80 -30.16
N ALA A 132 2.26 -3.58 -30.14
CA ALA A 132 1.67 -2.94 -31.31
C ALA A 132 2.73 -2.55 -32.38
N CYS A 133 3.86 -1.99 -31.94
CA CYS A 133 4.98 -1.64 -32.83
C CYS A 133 5.61 -2.92 -33.44
N GLY A 134 5.86 -3.92 -32.59
CA GLY A 134 6.48 -5.18 -33.02
C GLY A 134 7.92 -5.04 -33.54
N GLY A 135 8.47 -6.13 -34.09
CA GLY A 135 9.78 -6.14 -34.72
C GLY A 135 10.94 -5.66 -33.85
N ARG A 136 11.80 -4.80 -34.40
CA ARG A 136 12.98 -4.28 -33.66
C ARG A 136 12.61 -3.41 -32.49
N MET A 137 11.56 -2.62 -32.57
CA MET A 137 11.11 -1.73 -31.49
C MET A 137 10.65 -2.53 -30.26
N ASP A 138 9.83 -3.56 -30.47
CA ASP A 138 9.41 -4.48 -29.42
C ASP A 138 10.63 -5.13 -28.74
N ASN A 139 11.60 -5.60 -29.52
CA ASN A 139 12.82 -6.20 -28.97
C ASN A 139 13.64 -5.21 -28.13
N ILE A 140 13.78 -3.95 -28.56
CA ILE A 140 14.52 -2.92 -27.80
C ILE A 140 13.77 -2.60 -26.50
N MET A 141 12.47 -2.37 -26.57
CA MET A 141 11.64 -2.06 -25.41
C MET A 141 11.69 -3.21 -24.38
N MET A 142 11.58 -4.46 -24.82
CA MET A 142 11.64 -5.60 -23.90
C MET A 142 13.04 -5.85 -23.35
N ARG A 143 14.11 -5.59 -24.11
CA ARG A 143 15.48 -5.64 -23.57
C ARG A 143 15.67 -4.64 -22.44
N ALA A 144 15.12 -3.43 -22.54
CA ALA A 144 15.16 -2.46 -21.44
C ALA A 144 14.45 -3.01 -20.18
N VAL A 145 13.29 -3.63 -20.35
CA VAL A 145 12.59 -4.31 -19.24
C VAL A 145 13.44 -5.46 -18.67
N ASP A 146 14.06 -6.27 -19.52
CA ASP A 146 14.87 -7.42 -19.08
C ASP A 146 16.12 -7.00 -18.31
N VAL A 147 16.79 -5.91 -18.72
CA VAL A 147 17.94 -5.34 -17.99
C VAL A 147 17.50 -4.88 -16.60
N MET A 148 16.37 -4.17 -16.48
CA MET A 148 15.85 -3.76 -15.18
C MET A 148 15.44 -4.96 -14.31
N TYR A 149 14.89 -6.01 -14.90
CA TYR A 149 14.55 -7.25 -14.20
C TYR A 149 15.77 -8.04 -13.72
N GLY A 150 16.93 -7.86 -14.33
CA GLY A 150 18.18 -8.47 -13.89
C GLY A 150 18.70 -7.93 -12.56
N LEU A 151 18.16 -6.81 -12.09
CA LEU A 151 18.52 -6.21 -10.81
C LEU A 151 17.48 -6.58 -9.74
N PRO A 152 17.88 -6.79 -8.47
CA PRO A 152 16.94 -7.00 -7.38
C PRO A 152 15.97 -5.83 -7.27
N SER A 153 14.67 -6.09 -7.34
CA SER A 153 13.65 -5.04 -7.37
C SER A 153 13.73 -4.06 -6.19
N MET A 154 14.00 -4.57 -4.98
CA MET A 154 14.15 -3.72 -3.78
C MET A 154 15.37 -2.80 -3.89
N LEU A 155 16.48 -3.27 -4.47
CA LEU A 155 17.66 -2.44 -4.70
C LEU A 155 17.35 -1.30 -5.68
N LEU A 156 16.59 -1.59 -6.74
CA LEU A 156 16.14 -0.57 -7.71
C LEU A 156 15.27 0.49 -7.04
N VAL A 157 14.31 0.09 -6.18
CA VAL A 157 13.45 1.05 -5.47
C VAL A 157 14.27 1.97 -4.58
N VAL A 158 15.20 1.41 -3.80
CA VAL A 158 16.11 2.19 -2.94
C VAL A 158 16.96 3.14 -3.78
N MET A 159 17.53 2.66 -4.88
CA MET A 159 18.37 3.46 -5.78
C MET A 159 17.57 4.62 -6.38
N PHE A 160 16.35 4.39 -6.84
CA PHE A 160 15.48 5.44 -7.37
C PHE A 160 15.08 6.46 -6.29
N ALA A 161 14.75 6.00 -5.07
CA ALA A 161 14.40 6.88 -3.97
C ALA A 161 15.59 7.80 -3.61
N VAL A 162 16.78 7.24 -3.42
CA VAL A 162 18.00 8.00 -3.08
C VAL A 162 18.42 8.95 -4.22
N ALA A 163 18.32 8.48 -5.48
CA ALA A 163 18.63 9.32 -6.64
C ALA A 163 17.67 10.51 -6.76
N ALA A 164 16.37 10.28 -6.55
CA ALA A 164 15.37 11.34 -6.57
C ALA A 164 15.61 12.37 -5.46
N GLU A 165 15.96 11.93 -4.25
CA GLU A 165 16.36 12.84 -3.16
C GLU A 165 17.56 13.69 -3.55
N GLY A 166 18.63 13.08 -4.06
CA GLY A 166 19.85 13.79 -4.46
C GLY A 166 19.62 14.79 -5.60
N ILE A 167 18.73 14.49 -6.55
CA ILE A 167 18.36 15.44 -7.61
C ILE A 167 17.60 16.64 -7.04
N LEU A 168 16.64 16.41 -6.16
CA LEU A 168 15.84 17.48 -5.54
C LEU A 168 16.69 18.41 -4.67
N GLU A 169 17.67 17.88 -3.94
CA GLU A 169 18.63 18.66 -3.16
C GLU A 169 19.47 19.58 -4.06
N ARG A 170 19.92 19.07 -5.20
CA ARG A 170 20.71 19.87 -6.18
C ARG A 170 19.89 20.98 -6.84
N VAL A 171 18.59 20.78 -7.02
CA VAL A 171 17.69 21.80 -7.60
C VAL A 171 17.33 22.89 -6.58
N GLY A 172 17.76 22.75 -5.31
CA GLY A 172 17.55 23.77 -4.28
C GLY A 172 16.08 23.90 -3.82
N ILE A 173 15.30 22.84 -3.95
CA ILE A 173 13.93 22.82 -3.42
C ILE A 173 14.02 22.70 -1.90
N GLU A 174 13.91 23.85 -1.22
CA GLU A 174 13.87 23.88 0.25
C GLU A 174 12.65 23.11 0.76
N ARG A 175 12.94 22.10 1.56
CA ARG A 175 11.92 21.22 2.14
C ARG A 175 11.64 21.63 3.57
N THR A 176 10.73 22.57 3.77
CA THR A 176 10.28 22.99 5.09
C THR A 176 8.83 22.61 5.32
N GLY A 177 8.52 22.13 6.53
CA GLY A 177 7.16 21.86 6.98
C GLY A 177 6.40 20.74 6.23
N SER A 178 5.10 20.91 6.05
CA SER A 178 4.20 19.90 5.44
C SER A 178 4.54 19.59 3.97
N GLY A 179 5.23 20.48 3.26
CA GLY A 179 5.65 20.24 1.88
C GLY A 179 6.65 19.08 1.77
N ARG A 180 7.57 18.95 2.73
CA ARG A 180 8.53 17.84 2.75
C ARG A 180 7.87 16.48 2.80
N GLN A 181 6.87 16.29 3.65
CA GLN A 181 6.16 15.02 3.80
C GLN A 181 5.49 14.57 2.50
N ILE A 182 4.87 15.52 1.77
CA ILE A 182 4.23 15.23 0.48
C ILE A 182 5.27 14.82 -0.56
N PHE A 183 6.42 15.51 -0.61
CA PHE A 183 7.50 15.15 -1.54
C PHE A 183 8.10 13.78 -1.22
N ASP A 184 8.36 13.45 0.03
CA ASP A 184 8.87 12.15 0.44
C ASP A 184 7.90 11.02 0.04
N LEU A 185 6.59 11.24 0.22
CA LEU A 185 5.55 10.31 -0.25
C LEU A 185 5.54 10.16 -1.77
N LEU A 186 5.68 11.26 -2.52
CA LEU A 186 5.71 11.23 -3.99
C LEU A 186 6.95 10.50 -4.50
N ILE A 187 8.13 10.72 -3.92
CA ILE A 187 9.36 10.02 -4.28
C ILE A 187 9.19 8.52 -4.05
N LEU A 188 8.67 8.13 -2.89
CA LEU A 188 8.44 6.74 -2.54
C LEU A 188 7.45 6.08 -3.52
N LEU A 189 6.34 6.75 -3.81
CA LEU A 189 5.34 6.30 -4.77
C LEU A 189 5.94 6.10 -6.17
N LEU A 190 6.71 7.08 -6.65
CA LEU A 190 7.36 6.99 -7.95
C LEU A 190 8.42 5.89 -7.98
N ALA A 191 9.22 5.72 -6.92
CA ALA A 191 10.24 4.68 -6.84
C ALA A 191 9.62 3.27 -6.88
N ILE A 192 8.55 3.02 -6.09
CA ILE A 192 7.82 1.75 -6.11
C ILE A 192 7.13 1.55 -7.46
N GLY A 193 6.46 2.58 -7.99
CA GLY A 193 5.78 2.54 -9.28
C GLY A 193 6.76 2.28 -10.43
N ALA A 194 7.96 2.89 -10.40
CA ALA A 194 9.01 2.75 -11.42
C ALA A 194 9.62 1.34 -11.50
N THR A 195 9.37 0.48 -10.54
CA THR A 195 9.81 -0.92 -10.57
C THR A 195 8.65 -1.89 -10.81
N SER A 196 7.48 -1.60 -10.27
CA SER A 196 6.33 -2.50 -10.31
C SER A 196 5.68 -2.61 -11.70
N TRP A 197 5.84 -1.62 -12.58
CA TRP A 197 5.29 -1.63 -13.93
C TRP A 197 5.91 -2.68 -14.86
N LEU A 198 7.13 -3.15 -14.57
CA LEU A 198 7.87 -4.10 -15.40
C LEU A 198 7.09 -5.41 -15.61
N THR A 199 6.51 -5.96 -14.52
CA THR A 199 5.69 -7.18 -14.56
C THR A 199 4.44 -6.97 -15.41
N VAL A 200 3.74 -5.86 -15.19
CA VAL A 200 2.51 -5.52 -15.91
C VAL A 200 2.80 -5.36 -17.41
N ALA A 201 3.86 -4.64 -17.77
CA ALA A 201 4.26 -4.44 -19.16
C ALA A 201 4.49 -5.76 -19.89
N ARG A 202 5.22 -6.70 -19.28
CA ARG A 202 5.52 -8.01 -19.87
C ARG A 202 4.26 -8.84 -20.10
N VAL A 203 3.37 -8.86 -19.13
CA VAL A 203 2.13 -9.62 -19.22
C VAL A 203 1.18 -9.02 -20.25
N ILE A 204 0.96 -7.71 -20.21
CA ILE A 204 0.07 -7.04 -21.17
C ILE A 204 0.61 -7.15 -22.58
N ARG A 205 1.94 -7.05 -22.78
CA ARG A 205 2.54 -7.34 -24.09
C ARG A 205 2.17 -8.73 -24.59
N GLY A 206 2.29 -9.77 -23.74
CA GLY A 206 1.93 -11.15 -24.11
C GLY A 206 0.46 -11.28 -24.53
N GLN A 207 -0.46 -10.63 -23.79
CA GLN A 207 -1.88 -10.60 -24.13
C GLN A 207 -2.14 -9.89 -25.45
N VAL A 208 -1.52 -8.74 -25.68
CA VAL A 208 -1.69 -7.97 -26.92
C VAL A 208 -1.11 -8.71 -28.13
N LEU A 209 0.03 -9.40 -27.99
CA LEU A 209 0.59 -10.23 -29.02
C LEU A 209 -0.36 -11.37 -29.43
N SER A 210 -1.00 -12.02 -28.47
CA SER A 210 -2.03 -13.04 -28.72
C SER A 210 -3.22 -12.46 -29.49
N LEU A 211 -3.72 -11.28 -29.09
CA LEU A 211 -4.82 -10.59 -29.76
C LEU A 211 -4.42 -10.17 -31.20
N ARG A 212 -3.18 -9.72 -31.41
CA ARG A 212 -2.68 -9.24 -32.67
C ARG A 212 -2.72 -10.32 -33.79
N GLY A 213 -2.60 -11.59 -33.42
CA GLY A 213 -2.72 -12.74 -34.34
C GLY A 213 -4.15 -13.18 -34.62
N GLN A 214 -5.16 -12.53 -34.08
CA GLN A 214 -6.55 -12.91 -34.33
C GLN A 214 -7.11 -12.29 -35.60
N LEU A 215 -8.01 -13.01 -36.28
CA LEU A 215 -8.58 -12.64 -37.59
C LEU A 215 -9.24 -11.25 -37.59
N PHE A 216 -9.95 -10.90 -36.51
CA PHE A 216 -10.58 -9.58 -36.43
C PHE A 216 -9.55 -8.43 -36.40
N MET A 217 -8.38 -8.64 -35.82
CA MET A 217 -7.31 -7.65 -35.82
C MET A 217 -6.62 -7.55 -37.19
N GLU A 218 -6.55 -8.63 -37.94
CA GLU A 218 -6.09 -8.61 -39.33
C GLU A 218 -7.07 -7.83 -40.21
N ALA A 219 -8.36 -8.06 -40.03
CA ALA A 219 -9.40 -7.30 -40.72
C ALA A 219 -9.33 -5.80 -40.41
N CYS A 220 -9.15 -5.40 -39.11
CA CYS A 220 -8.95 -4.02 -38.72
C CYS A 220 -7.75 -3.36 -39.42
N ARG A 221 -6.65 -4.10 -39.57
CA ARG A 221 -5.46 -3.60 -40.29
C ARG A 221 -5.70 -3.48 -41.78
N ALA A 222 -6.38 -4.45 -42.41
CA ALA A 222 -6.71 -4.42 -43.82
C ALA A 222 -7.61 -3.23 -44.20
N VAL A 223 -8.54 -2.83 -43.30
CA VAL A 223 -9.41 -1.65 -43.48
C VAL A 223 -8.70 -0.35 -43.12
N GLY A 224 -7.43 -0.39 -42.65
CA GLY A 224 -6.64 0.81 -42.33
C GLY A 224 -6.99 1.51 -41.02
N VAL A 225 -7.51 0.78 -40.02
CA VAL A 225 -7.77 1.34 -38.70
C VAL A 225 -6.45 1.79 -38.04
N GLY A 226 -6.34 3.08 -37.71
CA GLY A 226 -5.11 3.65 -37.13
C GLY A 226 -4.74 3.05 -35.74
N PRO A 227 -3.45 3.09 -35.36
CA PRO A 227 -2.94 2.39 -34.15
C PRO A 227 -3.60 2.85 -32.86
N TRP A 228 -3.87 4.14 -32.68
CA TRP A 228 -4.57 4.68 -31.50
C TRP A 228 -6.01 4.17 -31.40
N ARG A 229 -6.71 4.07 -32.53
CA ARG A 229 -8.08 3.53 -32.58
C ARG A 229 -8.06 2.02 -32.32
N GLN A 230 -7.06 1.26 -32.83
CA GLN A 230 -6.86 -0.14 -32.48
C GLN A 230 -6.60 -0.31 -30.98
N PHE A 231 -5.75 0.54 -30.38
CA PHE A 231 -5.50 0.51 -28.93
C PHE A 231 -6.78 0.69 -28.13
N ARG A 232 -7.51 1.80 -28.39
CA ARG A 232 -8.66 2.18 -27.57
C ARG A 232 -9.87 1.27 -27.74
N LEU A 233 -10.15 0.80 -28.95
CA LEU A 233 -11.38 0.05 -29.28
C LEU A 233 -11.18 -1.46 -29.30
N HIS A 234 -9.96 -1.93 -29.51
CA HIS A 234 -9.72 -3.36 -29.69
C HIS A 234 -8.76 -3.95 -28.67
N TYR A 235 -7.59 -3.35 -28.42
CA TYR A 235 -6.66 -3.91 -27.42
C TYR A 235 -7.16 -3.67 -26.00
N LEU A 236 -7.39 -2.41 -25.60
CA LEU A 236 -7.72 -2.05 -24.23
C LEU A 236 -8.96 -2.79 -23.68
N PRO A 237 -10.11 -2.87 -24.38
CA PRO A 237 -11.27 -3.60 -23.88
C PRO A 237 -11.02 -5.11 -23.69
N ASN A 238 -10.17 -5.71 -24.52
CA ASN A 238 -9.87 -7.13 -24.44
C ASN A 238 -8.81 -7.48 -23.39
N VAL A 239 -7.97 -6.51 -22.99
CA VAL A 239 -6.98 -6.72 -21.91
C VAL A 239 -7.41 -6.17 -20.56
N ILE A 240 -8.59 -5.54 -20.45
CA ILE A 240 -9.06 -4.96 -19.19
C ILE A 240 -9.20 -6.01 -18.07
N ALA A 241 -9.59 -7.22 -18.44
CA ALA A 241 -9.72 -8.33 -17.52
C ALA A 241 -8.36 -8.79 -16.94
N PRO A 242 -7.33 -9.10 -17.74
CA PRO A 242 -5.96 -9.27 -17.25
C PRO A 242 -5.45 -8.07 -16.46
N ILE A 243 -5.67 -6.83 -16.92
CA ILE A 243 -5.27 -5.62 -16.19
C ILE A 243 -5.83 -5.62 -14.78
N ALA A 244 -7.14 -5.88 -14.62
CA ALA A 244 -7.80 -5.88 -13.31
C ALA A 244 -7.19 -6.94 -12.37
N VAL A 245 -6.88 -8.14 -12.87
CA VAL A 245 -6.22 -9.19 -12.09
C VAL A 245 -4.83 -8.74 -11.62
N TYR A 246 -4.01 -8.19 -12.54
CA TYR A 246 -2.67 -7.74 -12.19
C TYR A 246 -2.68 -6.50 -11.30
N ALA A 247 -3.66 -5.61 -11.45
CA ALA A 247 -3.88 -4.50 -10.52
C ALA A 247 -4.14 -5.00 -9.10
N ALA A 248 -5.01 -6.00 -8.95
CA ALA A 248 -5.32 -6.60 -7.65
C ALA A 248 -4.11 -7.29 -7.00
N LEU A 249 -3.18 -7.83 -7.80
CA LEU A 249 -1.93 -8.43 -7.29
C LEU A 249 -0.83 -7.39 -7.03
N ALA A 250 -0.84 -6.28 -7.76
CA ALA A 250 0.15 -5.22 -7.61
C ALA A 250 -0.04 -4.43 -6.29
N VAL A 251 -1.28 -4.26 -5.83
CA VAL A 251 -1.56 -3.51 -4.59
C VAL A 251 -0.90 -4.14 -3.35
N PRO A 252 -1.09 -5.45 -3.06
CA PRO A 252 -0.39 -6.09 -1.93
C PRO A 252 1.12 -5.98 -2.02
N ALA A 253 1.68 -6.17 -3.22
CA ALA A 253 3.12 -6.07 -3.44
C ALA A 253 3.65 -4.65 -3.18
N ALA A 254 2.91 -3.62 -3.60
CA ALA A 254 3.28 -2.22 -3.38
C ALA A 254 3.17 -1.83 -1.90
N ILE A 255 2.13 -2.27 -1.18
CA ILE A 255 1.99 -2.05 0.27
C ILE A 255 3.15 -2.72 1.03
N LEU A 256 3.49 -3.96 0.65
CA LEU A 256 4.61 -4.66 1.28
C LEU A 256 5.94 -3.94 1.01
N ALA A 257 6.17 -3.46 -0.22
CA ALA A 257 7.36 -2.71 -0.57
C ALA A 257 7.46 -1.38 0.20
N GLU A 258 6.35 -0.62 0.30
CA GLU A 258 6.27 0.60 1.12
C GLU A 258 6.61 0.29 2.58
N SER A 259 5.93 -0.71 3.16
CA SER A 259 6.12 -1.07 4.57
C SER A 259 7.56 -1.53 4.85
N PHE A 260 8.16 -2.28 3.94
CA PHE A 260 9.56 -2.71 4.06
C PHE A 260 10.55 -1.54 3.98
N LEU A 261 10.36 -0.61 3.03
CA LEU A 261 11.21 0.57 2.89
C LEU A 261 11.06 1.50 4.11
N SER A 262 9.83 1.70 4.57
CA SER A 262 9.55 2.49 5.78
C SER A 262 10.13 1.85 7.03
N PHE A 263 10.10 0.51 7.12
CA PHE A 263 10.75 -0.25 8.18
C PHE A 263 12.27 -0.06 8.18
N LEU A 264 12.90 0.03 7.01
CA LEU A 264 14.33 0.33 6.86
C LEU A 264 14.70 1.81 7.05
N GLY A 265 13.70 2.70 7.26
CA GLY A 265 13.91 4.14 7.42
C GLY A 265 14.14 4.92 6.12
N ILE A 266 13.98 4.26 4.95
CA ILE A 266 14.12 4.87 3.61
C ILE A 266 12.77 5.33 3.06
N GLY A 267 11.66 4.84 3.63
CA GLY A 267 10.30 5.13 3.21
C GLY A 267 9.70 6.38 3.86
N VAL A 268 8.48 6.23 4.37
CA VAL A 268 7.76 7.29 5.08
C VAL A 268 8.53 7.69 6.34
N ARG A 269 8.80 9.00 6.48
CA ARG A 269 9.58 9.53 7.60
C ARG A 269 8.70 10.22 8.64
N GLU A 270 9.14 10.21 9.88
CA GLU A 270 8.51 10.97 10.95
C GLU A 270 8.40 12.48 10.62
N PRO A 271 7.35 13.13 11.10
CA PRO A 271 6.34 12.68 12.07
C PRO A 271 5.20 11.83 11.48
N LEU A 272 5.14 11.64 10.14
CA LEU A 272 4.06 10.91 9.50
C LEU A 272 4.20 9.41 9.78
N PRO A 273 3.17 8.76 10.37
CA PRO A 273 3.22 7.31 10.58
C PRO A 273 2.91 6.55 9.30
N SER A 274 3.52 5.37 9.17
CA SER A 274 3.10 4.28 8.28
C SER A 274 3.15 2.98 9.07
N TRP A 275 2.49 1.93 8.61
CA TRP A 275 2.59 0.64 9.31
C TRP A 275 4.03 0.11 9.34
N GLY A 276 4.84 0.41 8.30
CA GLY A 276 6.23 -0.02 8.23
C GLY A 276 7.12 0.66 9.28
N ASN A 277 7.06 1.99 9.39
CA ASN A 277 7.87 2.70 10.39
C ASN A 277 7.40 2.42 11.82
N LEU A 278 6.08 2.26 12.07
CA LEU A 278 5.55 1.84 13.36
C LEU A 278 6.05 0.44 13.75
N ALA A 279 6.17 -0.48 12.80
CA ALA A 279 6.74 -1.81 13.07
C ALA A 279 8.23 -1.72 13.42
N ALA A 280 9.00 -0.83 12.75
CA ALA A 280 10.41 -0.59 13.09
C ALA A 280 10.58 0.00 14.49
N GLU A 281 9.76 0.99 14.85
CA GLU A 281 9.73 1.54 16.21
C GLU A 281 9.40 0.45 17.24
N GLY A 282 8.37 -0.38 16.95
CA GLY A 282 7.95 -1.45 17.83
C GLY A 282 9.02 -2.54 18.02
N LEU A 283 9.74 -2.91 16.96
CA LEU A 283 10.80 -3.92 17.02
C LEU A 283 11.91 -3.54 18.01
N SER A 284 12.27 -2.27 18.04
CA SER A 284 13.32 -1.77 18.94
C SER A 284 12.93 -1.79 20.42
N GLU A 285 11.63 -1.95 20.73
CA GLU A 285 11.10 -2.04 22.08
C GLU A 285 10.84 -3.48 22.57
N VAL A 286 11.00 -4.47 21.69
CA VAL A 286 10.89 -5.87 22.08
C VAL A 286 12.24 -6.35 22.61
N ASN A 287 12.32 -6.48 23.94
CA ASN A 287 13.50 -7.05 24.61
C ASN A 287 13.10 -8.12 25.63
N THR A 288 14.07 -8.91 26.10
CA THR A 288 13.85 -10.03 27.01
C THR A 288 13.41 -9.62 28.43
N ILE A 289 13.64 -8.37 28.84
CA ILE A 289 13.38 -7.89 30.22
C ILE A 289 12.01 -7.24 30.29
N ARG A 290 11.65 -6.40 29.30
CA ARG A 290 10.36 -5.72 29.23
C ARG A 290 9.84 -5.80 27.80
N SER A 291 8.98 -6.77 27.54
CA SER A 291 8.36 -6.94 26.22
C SER A 291 7.20 -5.95 26.05
N ARG A 292 7.40 -4.94 25.21
CA ARG A 292 6.36 -3.99 24.78
C ARG A 292 5.76 -4.45 23.48
N TRP A 293 5.27 -5.69 23.48
CA TRP A 293 4.79 -6.43 22.33
C TRP A 293 3.70 -5.70 21.53
N TRP A 294 2.89 -4.86 22.19
CA TRP A 294 1.79 -4.13 21.54
C TRP A 294 2.28 -3.14 20.46
N LEU A 295 3.48 -2.56 20.63
CA LEU A 295 4.04 -1.63 19.65
C LEU A 295 4.35 -2.30 18.30
N LEU A 296 4.78 -3.55 18.33
CA LEU A 296 5.08 -4.33 17.13
C LEU A 296 3.85 -5.07 16.59
N LEU A 297 3.02 -5.62 17.48
CA LEU A 297 1.90 -6.46 17.10
C LEU A 297 0.88 -5.73 16.21
N TRP A 298 0.45 -4.54 16.59
CA TRP A 298 -0.64 -3.84 15.91
C TRP A 298 -0.31 -3.44 14.47
N PRO A 299 0.83 -2.80 14.17
CA PRO A 299 1.18 -2.51 12.79
C PRO A 299 1.41 -3.78 11.96
N CYS A 300 2.09 -4.79 12.50
CA CYS A 300 2.29 -6.06 11.80
C CYS A 300 0.98 -6.80 11.52
N LEU A 301 0.06 -6.84 12.48
CA LEU A 301 -1.27 -7.43 12.30
C LEU A 301 -2.08 -6.69 11.23
N SER A 302 -2.01 -5.36 11.22
CA SER A 302 -2.69 -4.53 10.21
C SER A 302 -2.16 -4.82 8.80
N ILE A 303 -0.84 -4.91 8.63
CA ILE A 303 -0.22 -5.31 7.36
C ILE A 303 -0.70 -6.71 6.97
N ALA A 304 -0.58 -7.69 7.87
CA ALA A 304 -0.92 -9.08 7.60
C ALA A 304 -2.38 -9.27 7.19
N LEU A 305 -3.31 -8.65 7.92
CA LEU A 305 -4.74 -8.71 7.62
C LEU A 305 -5.07 -8.03 6.29
N THR A 306 -4.44 -6.89 5.99
CA THR A 306 -4.63 -6.18 4.73
C THR A 306 -4.13 -7.01 3.54
N LEU A 307 -2.93 -7.58 3.64
CA LEU A 307 -2.37 -8.43 2.59
C LEU A 307 -3.21 -9.69 2.38
N LEU A 308 -3.65 -10.34 3.46
CA LEU A 308 -4.51 -11.52 3.39
C LEU A 308 -5.85 -11.20 2.70
N ALA A 309 -6.48 -10.09 3.10
CA ALA A 309 -7.74 -9.65 2.53
C ALA A 309 -7.60 -9.33 1.03
N LEU A 310 -6.55 -8.59 0.65
CA LEU A 310 -6.27 -8.26 -0.75
C LEU A 310 -5.94 -9.50 -1.59
N ASN A 311 -5.25 -10.50 -1.04
CA ASN A 311 -5.01 -11.76 -1.73
C ASN A 311 -6.33 -12.50 -2.01
N PHE A 312 -7.26 -12.56 -1.05
CA PHE A 312 -8.58 -13.14 -1.28
C PHE A 312 -9.39 -12.40 -2.35
N VAL A 313 -9.31 -11.07 -2.37
CA VAL A 313 -9.93 -10.22 -3.40
C VAL A 313 -9.31 -10.50 -4.77
N GLY A 314 -7.98 -10.54 -4.85
CA GLY A 314 -7.23 -10.84 -6.07
C GLY A 314 -7.56 -12.21 -6.65
N ASP A 315 -7.61 -13.23 -5.80
CA ASP A 315 -7.99 -14.60 -6.21
C ASP A 315 -9.44 -14.69 -6.69
N ALA A 316 -10.35 -13.95 -6.06
CA ALA A 316 -11.73 -13.88 -6.50
C ALA A 316 -11.86 -13.24 -7.89
N LEU A 317 -11.14 -12.14 -8.10
CA LEU A 317 -11.12 -11.44 -9.38
C LEU A 317 -10.51 -12.31 -10.49
N ARG A 318 -9.41 -13.01 -10.19
CA ARG A 318 -8.79 -13.95 -11.12
C ARG A 318 -9.76 -15.05 -11.54
N ARG A 319 -10.50 -15.67 -10.61
CA ARG A 319 -11.49 -16.68 -10.91
C ARG A 319 -12.68 -16.13 -11.73
N ALA A 320 -13.11 -14.91 -11.48
CA ALA A 320 -14.20 -14.28 -12.24
C ALA A 320 -13.82 -14.00 -13.70
N VAL A 321 -12.54 -13.77 -13.96
CA VAL A 321 -12.00 -13.46 -15.30
C VAL A 321 -11.61 -14.71 -16.08
N ASP A 322 -11.35 -15.85 -15.43
CA ASP A 322 -10.92 -17.09 -16.06
C ASP A 322 -12.10 -17.75 -16.84
N PRO A 323 -12.03 -17.87 -18.19
CA PRO A 323 -13.07 -18.48 -18.98
C PRO A 323 -13.33 -19.97 -18.65
N ALA A 324 -12.29 -20.69 -18.18
CA ALA A 324 -12.41 -22.10 -17.83
C ALA A 324 -13.31 -22.35 -16.62
N SER A 325 -13.50 -21.34 -15.76
CA SER A 325 -14.40 -21.43 -14.61
C SER A 325 -15.89 -21.36 -15.00
N ARG A 326 -16.21 -20.71 -16.14
CA ARG A 326 -17.60 -20.58 -16.64
C ARG A 326 -18.15 -21.88 -17.25
N GLY A 327 -17.27 -22.75 -17.77
CA GLY A 327 -17.69 -24.04 -18.34
C GLY A 327 -18.09 -25.09 -17.30
N ARG A 328 -17.59 -25.01 -16.07
CA ARG A 328 -17.89 -25.98 -15.02
C ARG A 328 -19.21 -25.73 -14.29
N SER A 329 -19.72 -24.50 -14.29
CA SER A 329 -21.01 -24.15 -13.70
C SER A 329 -22.21 -24.41 -14.61
N ALA A 330 -21.99 -24.67 -15.92
CA ALA A 330 -23.05 -24.97 -16.88
C ALA A 330 -23.33 -26.48 -17.05
N THR A 331 -22.52 -27.35 -16.42
CA THR A 331 -22.63 -28.82 -16.48
C THR A 331 -22.95 -29.46 -15.12
N ALA A 332 -23.25 -28.70 -14.08
CA ALA A 332 -23.68 -29.11 -12.77
C ALA A 332 -25.11 -28.60 -12.49
#